data_586d377db63820424831b4e551997087
#
_entry.id   586d377db63820424831b4e551997087
#
_cell.length_a   1.000
_cell.length_b   1.000
_cell.length_c   1.000
_cell.angle_alpha   90.00
_cell.angle_beta   90.00
_cell.angle_gamma   90.00
#
_symmetry.space_group_name_H-M   'P 1'
#
loop_
_entity.id
_entity.type
_entity.pdbx_description
1 polymer ?
#
loop_
_entity_poly.entity_id
_entity_poly.type
_entity_poly.pdbx_seq_one_letter_code
_entity_poly.pdbx_strand_id
1 'polypeptide(L)'
;MTLLVLAGLVFAFVGGRRLLHIYLTSTGRQAADVPSKQDYPVRGVDLSYYQGNIDWDVLASQGVDFCFIKATEGIDHNDSQFAQNWETAQSAQIYVGAYHFFRFED
;
A
#
# COMPACT_ATOMS: atom_id res chain seq x y z
N MET A 1 -11.99 10.01 15.01
CA MET A 1 -11.23 8.85 14.53
C MET A 1 -9.98 9.35 13.80
N THR A 2 -8.81 8.91 14.23
CA THR A 2 -7.56 9.35 13.62
C THR A 2 -7.25 8.44 12.44
N LEU A 3 -7.12 9.02 11.24
CA LEU A 3 -6.74 8.34 10.02
C LEU A 3 -5.22 8.42 9.87
N LEU A 4 -4.55 7.28 9.82
CA LEU A 4 -3.14 7.19 9.47
C LEU A 4 -2.99 6.64 8.05
N VAL A 5 -2.51 7.47 7.16
CA VAL A 5 -2.03 7.03 5.84
C VAL A 5 -0.53 6.81 5.95
N LEU A 6 -0.09 5.59 5.80
CA LEU A 6 1.33 5.24 5.76
C LEU A 6 1.86 5.48 4.34
N ALA A 7 1.94 6.76 3.95
CA ALA A 7 2.52 7.12 2.67
C ALA A 7 3.99 6.69 2.61
N GLY A 8 4.36 5.96 1.57
CA GLY A 8 5.73 5.47 1.37
C GLY A 8 6.05 4.15 2.06
N LEU A 9 5.10 3.53 2.77
CA LEU A 9 5.24 2.13 3.17
C LEU A 9 4.83 1.25 2.00
N VAL A 10 5.82 0.95 1.22
CA VAL A 10 5.71 0.12 0.05
C VAL A 10 5.72 -1.34 0.51
N PHE A 11 4.55 -1.97 0.56
CA PHE A 11 4.43 -3.40 0.82
C PHE A 11 4.54 -4.17 -0.48
N ALA A 12 5.78 -4.41 -0.92
CA ALA A 12 6.01 -5.38 -1.98
C ALA A 12 6.08 -6.77 -1.35
N PHE A 13 5.01 -7.55 -1.47
CA PHE A 13 5.03 -8.93 -1.04
C PHE A 13 5.33 -9.83 -2.24
N VAL A 14 6.61 -10.12 -2.46
CA VAL A 14 7.02 -11.28 -3.22
C VAL A 14 7.47 -12.32 -2.19
N GLY A 15 6.64 -13.33 -1.91
CA GLY A 15 6.98 -14.40 -1.00
C GLY A 15 6.83 -14.10 0.50
N GLY A 16 5.80 -13.32 0.91
CA GLY A 16 5.36 -13.24 2.29
C GLY A 16 6.18 -12.32 3.22
N ARG A 17 6.12 -12.61 4.49
CA ARG A 17 6.59 -11.78 5.63
C ARG A 17 7.99 -11.16 5.54
N ARG A 18 8.87 -11.67 4.69
CA ARG A 18 10.29 -11.28 4.67
C ARG A 18 10.52 -9.89 4.07
N LEU A 19 9.69 -9.42 3.12
CA LEU A 19 9.93 -8.14 2.45
C LEU A 19 9.54 -6.95 3.30
N LEU A 20 8.47 -7.04 4.06
CA LEU A 20 8.12 -5.99 5.01
C LEU A 20 9.25 -5.80 6.04
N HIS A 21 9.81 -6.90 6.54
CA HIS A 21 10.92 -6.86 7.48
C HIS A 21 12.19 -6.27 6.84
N ILE A 22 12.53 -6.67 5.61
CA ILE A 22 13.67 -6.13 4.86
C ILE A 22 13.47 -4.64 4.57
N TYR A 23 12.29 -4.24 4.17
CA TYR A 23 12.00 -2.83 3.91
C TYR A 23 12.13 -1.99 5.17
N LEU A 24 11.55 -2.40 6.27
CA LEU A 24 11.65 -1.70 7.55
C LEU A 24 13.10 -1.63 8.05
N THR A 25 13.89 -2.67 7.84
CA THR A 25 15.31 -2.67 8.24
C THR A 25 16.19 -1.87 7.29
N SER A 26 15.94 -1.90 5.98
CA SER A 26 16.73 -1.16 5.00
C SER A 26 16.54 0.34 5.09
N THR A 27 15.39 0.82 5.54
CA THR A 27 15.11 2.24 5.78
C THR A 27 15.52 2.71 7.17
N GLY A 28 16.11 1.85 7.99
CA GLY A 28 16.47 2.16 9.37
C GLY A 28 15.27 2.30 10.30
N ARG A 29 14.06 2.01 9.83
CA ARG A 29 12.85 2.00 10.65
C ARG A 29 12.67 0.62 11.26
N GLN A 30 12.56 0.59 12.57
CA GLN A 30 12.24 -0.65 13.29
C GLN A 30 10.73 -0.88 13.29
N ALA A 31 10.33 -2.13 13.46
CA ALA A 31 8.90 -2.48 13.58
C ALA A 31 8.19 -1.71 14.71
N ALA A 32 8.95 -1.25 15.70
CA ALA A 32 8.46 -0.39 16.78
C ALA A 32 8.03 1.02 16.33
N ASP A 33 8.48 1.44 15.14
CA ASP A 33 8.12 2.75 14.58
C ASP A 33 6.75 2.76 13.89
N VAL A 34 6.12 1.61 13.75
CA VAL A 34 4.76 1.53 13.23
C VAL A 34 3.77 1.89 14.34
N PRO A 35 3.01 2.98 14.19
CA PRO A 35 2.06 3.40 15.22
C PRO A 35 1.07 2.29 15.56
N SER A 36 0.73 2.19 16.85
CA SER A 36 -0.19 1.16 17.31
C SER A 36 -1.61 1.40 16.80
N LYS A 37 -2.40 0.34 16.67
CA LYS A 37 -3.83 0.47 16.35
C LYS A 37 -4.65 1.07 17.50
N GLN A 38 -4.11 1.13 18.71
CA GLN A 38 -4.74 1.83 19.81
C GLN A 38 -4.72 3.35 19.61
N ASP A 39 -3.59 3.87 19.12
CA ASP A 39 -3.42 5.30 18.85
C ASP A 39 -4.00 5.69 17.48
N TYR A 40 -3.85 4.78 16.50
CA TYR A 40 -4.31 4.97 15.12
C TYR A 40 -5.13 3.75 14.68
N PRO A 41 -6.45 3.75 14.98
CA PRO A 41 -7.27 2.56 14.78
C PRO A 41 -7.51 2.21 13.30
N VAL A 42 -7.36 3.18 12.41
CA VAL A 42 -7.53 2.99 10.95
C VAL A 42 -6.19 3.10 10.26
N ARG A 43 -5.82 2.08 9.49
CA ARG A 43 -4.56 2.01 8.75
C ARG A 43 -4.79 1.91 7.26
N GLY A 44 -3.98 2.64 6.50
CA GLY A 44 -3.98 2.58 5.06
C GLY A 44 -2.57 2.53 4.48
N VAL A 45 -2.49 2.13 3.22
CA VAL A 45 -1.27 2.11 2.41
C VAL A 45 -1.55 2.70 1.04
N ASP A 46 -0.52 3.17 0.37
CA ASP A 46 -0.58 3.52 -1.05
C ASP A 46 0.32 2.58 -1.85
N LEU A 47 -0.15 2.19 -3.02
CA LEU A 47 0.47 1.16 -3.84
C LEU A 47 0.47 1.55 -5.33
N SER A 48 1.42 1.00 -6.05
CA SER A 48 1.51 1.08 -7.50
C SER A 48 2.09 -0.22 -8.07
N TYR A 49 2.33 -0.27 -9.37
CA TYR A 49 2.99 -1.41 -10.01
C TYR A 49 4.39 -1.70 -9.44
N TYR A 50 5.02 -0.72 -8.82
CA TYR A 50 6.35 -0.88 -8.22
C TYR A 50 6.41 -1.95 -7.12
N GLN A 51 5.29 -2.21 -6.47
CA GLN A 51 5.20 -3.22 -5.43
C GLN A 51 5.01 -4.64 -5.99
N GLY A 52 4.82 -4.78 -7.31
CA GLY A 52 4.59 -6.06 -7.94
C GLY A 52 3.30 -6.74 -7.47
N ASN A 53 3.35 -8.05 -7.34
CA ASN A 53 2.20 -8.82 -6.86
C ASN A 53 2.03 -8.67 -5.35
N ILE A 54 0.84 -8.29 -4.93
CA ILE A 54 0.47 -8.06 -3.54
C ILE A 54 -0.31 -9.26 -3.01
N ASP A 55 0.07 -9.74 -1.84
CA ASP A 55 -0.75 -10.67 -1.06
C ASP A 55 -1.74 -9.87 -0.20
N TRP A 56 -2.93 -9.65 -0.75
CA TRP A 56 -3.96 -8.84 -0.12
C TRP A 56 -4.53 -9.48 1.14
N ASP A 57 -4.57 -10.79 1.22
CA ASP A 57 -5.03 -11.51 2.42
C ASP A 57 -4.06 -11.30 3.58
N VAL A 58 -2.76 -11.28 3.28
CA VAL A 58 -1.74 -10.96 4.28
C VAL A 58 -1.87 -9.50 4.75
N LEU A 59 -2.07 -8.55 3.83
CA LEU A 59 -2.30 -7.15 4.20
C LEU A 59 -3.51 -6.98 5.10
N ALA A 60 -4.63 -7.60 4.73
CA ALA A 60 -5.84 -7.58 5.54
C ALA A 60 -5.61 -8.18 6.94
N SER A 61 -4.89 -9.31 7.02
CA SER A 61 -4.55 -9.96 8.28
C SER A 61 -3.65 -9.11 9.19
N GLN A 62 -2.86 -8.22 8.60
CA GLN A 62 -2.00 -7.26 9.32
C GLN A 62 -2.74 -5.99 9.74
N GLY A 63 -4.03 -5.91 9.49
CA GLY A 63 -4.89 -4.80 9.92
C GLY A 63 -4.86 -3.59 9.00
N VAL A 64 -4.55 -3.77 7.71
CA VAL A 64 -4.73 -2.73 6.70
C VAL A 64 -6.22 -2.63 6.37
N ASP A 65 -6.79 -1.45 6.56
CA ASP A 65 -8.20 -1.19 6.40
C ASP A 65 -8.54 -0.60 5.03
N PHE A 66 -7.63 0.21 4.48
CA PHE A 66 -7.82 0.84 3.17
C PHE A 66 -6.51 0.97 2.40
N CYS A 67 -6.64 1.19 1.10
CA CYS A 67 -5.51 1.35 0.20
C CYS A 67 -5.82 2.39 -0.87
N PHE A 68 -4.88 3.30 -1.13
CA PHE A 68 -4.87 4.09 -2.34
C PHE A 68 -4.03 3.40 -3.41
N ILE A 69 -4.61 3.14 -4.57
CA ILE A 69 -3.98 2.42 -5.67
C ILE A 69 -3.74 3.38 -6.82
N LYS A 70 -2.49 3.46 -7.29
CA LYS A 70 -2.17 4.31 -8.44
C LYS A 70 -2.90 3.79 -9.68
N ALA A 71 -3.68 4.66 -10.30
CA ALA A 71 -4.36 4.39 -11.55
C ALA A 71 -3.56 4.92 -12.74
N THR A 72 -3.10 6.16 -12.63
CA THR A 72 -2.44 6.88 -13.72
C THR A 72 -1.26 7.72 -13.22
N GLU A 73 -0.38 8.07 -14.13
CA GLU A 73 0.80 8.90 -13.86
C GLU A 73 1.09 9.79 -15.07
N GLY A 74 1.40 11.07 -14.83
CA GLY A 74 1.70 12.00 -15.90
C GLY A 74 0.54 12.16 -16.88
N ILE A 75 0.86 12.41 -18.15
CA ILE A 75 -0.16 12.67 -19.18
C ILE A 75 -0.68 11.42 -19.88
N ASP A 76 0.09 10.32 -19.88
CA ASP A 76 -0.21 9.18 -20.74
C ASP A 76 0.07 7.80 -20.12
N HIS A 77 0.54 7.74 -18.88
CA HIS A 77 0.88 6.47 -18.25
C HIS A 77 -0.26 5.91 -17.40
N ASN A 78 -0.67 4.68 -17.70
CA ASN A 78 -1.58 3.89 -16.89
C ASN A 78 -0.79 2.88 -16.06
N ASP A 79 -1.13 2.74 -14.79
CA ASP A 79 -0.49 1.74 -13.94
C ASP A 79 -0.92 0.34 -14.36
N SER A 80 0.06 -0.51 -14.71
CA SER A 80 -0.22 -1.86 -15.26
C SER A 80 -0.84 -2.82 -14.25
N GLN A 81 -0.74 -2.54 -12.96
CA GLN A 81 -1.28 -3.37 -11.89
C GLN A 81 -2.60 -2.84 -11.32
N PHE A 82 -3.07 -1.70 -11.80
CA PHE A 82 -4.24 -1.04 -11.21
C PHE A 82 -5.47 -1.95 -11.18
N ALA A 83 -5.85 -2.51 -12.33
CA ALA A 83 -7.07 -3.33 -12.42
C ALA A 83 -7.01 -4.55 -11.49
N GLN A 84 -5.88 -5.26 -11.49
CA GLN A 84 -5.68 -6.42 -10.64
C GLN A 84 -5.68 -6.04 -9.15
N ASN A 85 -4.95 -4.99 -8.77
CA ASN A 85 -4.90 -4.53 -7.39
C ASN A 85 -6.27 -4.08 -6.90
N TRP A 86 -7.02 -3.37 -7.74
CA TRP A 86 -8.36 -2.91 -7.42
C TRP A 86 -9.32 -4.05 -7.09
N GLU A 87 -9.37 -5.05 -7.97
CA GLU A 87 -10.26 -6.20 -7.81
C GLU A 87 -9.86 -7.06 -6.61
N THR A 88 -8.58 -7.37 -6.48
CA THR A 88 -8.11 -8.27 -5.42
C THR A 88 -8.16 -7.63 -4.04
N ALA A 89 -7.90 -6.33 -3.93
CA ALA A 89 -8.07 -5.60 -2.67
C ALA A 89 -9.53 -5.61 -2.18
N GLN A 90 -10.47 -5.38 -3.09
CA GLN A 90 -11.89 -5.45 -2.76
C GLN A 90 -12.32 -6.85 -2.34
N SER A 91 -11.79 -7.88 -2.99
CA SER A 91 -12.05 -9.29 -2.63
C SER A 91 -11.52 -9.62 -1.22
N ALA A 92 -10.44 -8.97 -0.79
CA ALA A 92 -9.91 -9.08 0.57
C ALA A 92 -10.62 -8.16 1.58
N GLN A 93 -11.71 -7.49 1.17
CA GLN A 93 -12.48 -6.56 1.99
C GLN A 93 -11.69 -5.33 2.48
N ILE A 94 -10.73 -4.89 1.69
CA ILE A 94 -9.98 -3.65 1.90
C ILE A 94 -10.68 -2.53 1.12
N TYR A 95 -10.94 -1.41 1.76
CA TYR A 95 -11.46 -0.22 1.08
C TYR A 95 -10.42 0.35 0.12
N VAL A 96 -10.84 0.70 -1.09
CA VAL A 96 -9.92 1.19 -2.12
C VAL A 96 -10.27 2.59 -2.59
N GLY A 97 -9.24 3.36 -2.88
CA GLY A 97 -9.30 4.62 -3.58
C GLY A 97 -8.26 4.64 -4.70
N ALA A 98 -8.55 5.33 -5.79
CA ALA A 98 -7.61 5.50 -6.88
C ALA A 98 -6.87 6.84 -6.73
N TYR A 99 -5.61 6.89 -7.19
CA TYR A 99 -4.90 8.16 -7.26
C TYR A 99 -4.16 8.32 -8.58
N HIS A 100 -3.93 9.59 -8.94
CA HIS A 100 -3.10 10.02 -10.04
C HIS A 100 -1.76 10.52 -9.51
N PHE A 101 -0.66 10.01 -10.04
CA PHE A 101 0.66 10.51 -9.71
C PHE A 101 1.00 11.67 -10.66
N PHE A 102 0.98 12.88 -10.12
CA PHE A 102 1.27 14.08 -10.89
C PHE A 102 2.77 14.21 -11.17
N ARG A 103 3.12 14.60 -12.42
CA ARG A 103 4.48 14.93 -12.82
C ARG A 103 4.52 16.36 -13.33
N PHE A 104 5.48 17.12 -12.85
CA PHE A 104 5.65 18.52 -13.22
C PHE A 104 6.24 18.73 -14.62
N GLU A 105 6.80 17.68 -15.20
CA GLU A 105 7.52 17.73 -16.46
C GLU A 105 6.65 17.35 -17.67
N ASP A 106 5.42 17.01 -17.44
CA ASP A 106 4.48 16.55 -18.47
C ASP A 106 3.57 17.68 -18.94
#